data_6e41dcd5ce798585417debe29605b51d
#
_entry.id   6e41dcd5ce798585417debe29605b51d
#
_cell.length_a   1.000
_cell.length_b   1.000
_cell.length_c   1.000
_cell.angle_alpha   90.00
_cell.angle_beta   90.00
_cell.angle_gamma   90.00
#
_symmetry.space_group_name_H-M   'P 1'
#
loop_
_entity.id
_entity.type
_entity.pdbx_description
1 polymer ?
#
loop_
_entity_poly.entity_id
_entity_poly.type
_entity_poly.pdbx_seq_one_letter_code
_entity_poly.pdbx_strand_id
1 'polypeptide(L)'
;NIILVREVRPGETYEDLEKTANMILDMLNTEAMSKVHIALGTIVNEIKDVSRSYKEAKMALDVGKIFYSSKNVVAFSNLGIGRLIYQLPLPLCRMFIKEIFDGKNPDEFDEETLTTINKFFENSLNVSETSRQVYIHRNTLVYRLDKLQKSTGLDLRVFEDAITFKIALMVVEYMKYMENLDY
;
A
#
# COMPACT_ATOMS: atom_id res chain seq x y z
N ASN A 1 20.88 0.38 -7.02
CA ASN A 1 20.01 1.56 -7.01
C ASN A 1 20.73 2.75 -7.64
N ILE A 2 20.02 3.52 -8.46
CA ILE A 2 20.51 4.78 -9.04
C ILE A 2 19.84 5.92 -8.26
N ILE A 3 20.62 6.93 -7.90
CA ILE A 3 20.13 8.12 -7.19
C ILE A 3 20.29 9.30 -8.13
N LEU A 4 19.18 10.01 -8.40
CA LEU A 4 19.17 11.24 -9.16
C LEU A 4 18.86 12.42 -8.22
N VAL A 5 19.78 13.36 -8.13
CA VAL A 5 19.57 14.64 -7.45
C VAL A 5 19.54 15.73 -8.51
N ARG A 6 18.46 16.50 -8.54
CA ARG A 6 18.32 17.60 -9.50
C ARG A 6 17.83 18.88 -8.81
N GLU A 7 18.16 19.99 -9.37
CA GLU A 7 17.61 21.29 -9.01
C GLU A 7 16.16 21.39 -9.51
N VAL A 8 15.26 21.88 -8.66
CA VAL A 8 13.88 22.16 -9.00
C VAL A 8 13.80 23.63 -9.49
N ARG A 9 13.25 23.83 -10.67
CA ARG A 9 13.14 25.16 -11.27
C ARG A 9 12.04 25.98 -10.57
N PRO A 10 12.16 27.33 -10.54
CA PRO A 10 11.08 28.15 -10.01
C PRO A 10 9.75 27.86 -10.71
N GLY A 11 8.71 27.58 -9.92
CA GLY A 11 7.37 27.24 -10.42
C GLY A 11 7.15 25.76 -10.76
N GLU A 12 8.17 24.92 -10.72
CA GLU A 12 8.00 23.46 -10.85
C GLU A 12 7.29 22.88 -9.60
N THR A 13 6.33 22.01 -9.84
CA THR A 13 5.52 21.34 -8.81
C THR A 13 5.88 19.86 -8.68
N TYR A 14 5.32 19.20 -7.68
CA TYR A 14 5.41 17.73 -7.57
C TYR A 14 4.84 17.01 -8.79
N GLU A 15 3.77 17.53 -9.39
CA GLU A 15 3.20 16.95 -10.61
C GLU A 15 4.19 16.95 -11.77
N ASP A 16 4.99 18.00 -11.90
CA ASP A 16 6.01 18.10 -12.95
C ASP A 16 7.17 17.12 -12.68
N LEU A 17 7.50 16.90 -11.41
CA LEU A 17 8.49 15.87 -11.03
C LEU A 17 7.95 14.46 -11.30
N GLU A 18 6.68 14.18 -11.02
CA GLU A 18 6.04 12.90 -11.33
C GLU A 18 5.98 12.67 -12.85
N LYS A 19 5.67 13.69 -13.66
CA LYS A 19 5.75 13.60 -15.13
C LYS A 19 7.17 13.27 -15.60
N THR A 20 8.18 13.92 -15.03
CA THR A 20 9.58 13.64 -15.35
C THR A 20 9.94 12.20 -14.96
N ALA A 21 9.52 11.73 -13.79
CA ALA A 21 9.76 10.36 -13.34
C ALA A 21 9.09 9.33 -14.27
N ASN A 22 7.86 9.60 -14.73
CA ASN A 22 7.17 8.74 -15.69
C ASN A 22 7.88 8.73 -17.05
N MET A 23 8.39 9.85 -17.55
CA MET A 23 9.20 9.88 -18.79
C MET A 23 10.47 9.03 -18.65
N ILE A 24 11.16 9.12 -17.51
CA ILE A 24 12.34 8.27 -17.23
C ILE A 24 11.94 6.80 -17.19
N LEU A 25 10.82 6.48 -16.55
CA LEU A 25 10.28 5.13 -16.47
C LEU A 25 10.02 4.55 -17.87
N ASP A 26 9.35 5.31 -18.73
CA ASP A 26 9.02 4.90 -20.10
C ASP A 26 10.27 4.66 -20.94
N MET A 27 11.26 5.54 -20.83
CA MET A 27 12.56 5.36 -21.50
C MET A 27 13.26 4.09 -21.04
N LEU A 28 13.34 3.84 -19.72
CA LEU A 28 14.01 2.67 -19.17
C LEU A 28 13.27 1.36 -19.52
N ASN A 29 11.95 1.38 -19.53
CA ASN A 29 11.16 0.22 -19.93
C ASN A 29 11.32 -0.09 -21.42
N THR A 30 11.40 0.95 -22.27
CA THR A 30 11.46 0.79 -23.74
C THR A 30 12.88 0.46 -24.20
N GLU A 31 13.89 1.17 -23.70
CA GLU A 31 15.27 1.05 -24.20
C GLU A 31 16.08 -0.01 -23.44
N ALA A 32 15.88 -0.13 -22.12
CA ALA A 32 16.63 -1.04 -21.27
C ALA A 32 15.89 -2.37 -20.96
N MET A 33 14.63 -2.53 -21.39
CA MET A 33 13.76 -3.68 -21.09
C MET A 33 13.75 -4.05 -19.60
N SER A 34 13.91 -3.06 -18.73
CA SER A 34 14.07 -3.25 -17.28
C SER A 34 12.85 -2.74 -16.54
N LYS A 35 12.23 -3.61 -15.73
CA LYS A 35 11.20 -3.17 -14.77
C LYS A 35 11.86 -2.39 -13.65
N VAL A 36 11.55 -1.09 -13.56
CA VAL A 36 12.09 -0.21 -12.54
C VAL A 36 10.96 0.42 -11.72
N HIS A 37 11.28 0.74 -10.47
CA HIS A 37 10.44 1.56 -9.61
C HIS A 37 11.17 2.86 -9.31
N ILE A 38 10.47 3.97 -9.37
CA ILE A 38 10.99 5.31 -9.10
C ILE A 38 10.29 5.87 -7.87
N ALA A 39 11.05 6.40 -6.94
CA ALA A 39 10.50 7.06 -5.77
C ALA A 39 11.02 8.49 -5.66
N LEU A 40 10.13 9.40 -5.26
CA LEU A 40 10.43 10.81 -5.08
C LEU A 40 10.43 11.16 -3.59
N GLY A 41 11.50 11.80 -3.13
CA GLY A 41 11.57 12.45 -1.81
C GLY A 41 10.91 13.82 -1.82
N THR A 42 10.93 14.50 -0.68
CA THR A 42 10.43 15.88 -0.55
C THR A 42 11.36 16.87 -1.28
N ILE A 43 10.76 17.90 -1.87
CA ILE A 43 11.50 19.07 -2.37
C ILE A 43 12.08 19.79 -1.15
N VAL A 44 13.39 20.09 -1.21
CA VAL A 44 14.12 20.77 -0.14
C VAL A 44 14.79 22.02 -0.69
N ASN A 45 14.92 23.05 0.14
CA ASN A 45 15.46 24.33 -0.26
C ASN A 45 16.98 24.48 0.04
N GLU A 46 17.51 23.59 0.87
CA GLU A 46 18.91 23.66 1.30
C GLU A 46 19.63 22.34 1.04
N ILE A 47 20.89 22.41 0.61
CA ILE A 47 21.71 21.22 0.30
C ILE A 47 21.85 20.30 1.52
N LYS A 48 21.92 20.84 2.74
CA LYS A 48 21.98 20.03 3.96
C LYS A 48 20.79 19.10 4.15
N ASP A 49 19.63 19.43 3.57
CA ASP A 49 18.38 18.66 3.66
C ASP A 49 18.24 17.58 2.58
N VAL A 50 19.14 17.53 1.59
CA VAL A 50 19.11 16.51 0.53
C VAL A 50 19.19 15.09 1.11
N SER A 51 19.99 14.91 2.18
CA SER A 51 20.09 13.62 2.88
C SER A 51 18.73 13.17 3.47
N ARG A 52 17.92 14.10 3.96
CA ARG A 52 16.56 13.82 4.44
C ARG A 52 15.67 13.41 3.28
N SER A 53 15.64 14.21 2.21
CA SER A 53 14.84 13.90 1.01
C SER A 53 15.21 12.52 0.42
N TYR A 54 16.49 12.16 0.42
CA TYR A 54 16.93 10.83 0.00
C TYR A 54 16.36 9.70 0.90
N LYS A 55 16.37 9.87 2.23
CA LYS A 55 15.80 8.89 3.17
C LYS A 55 14.30 8.73 2.95
N GLU A 56 13.61 9.83 2.67
CA GLU A 56 12.18 9.85 2.35
C GLU A 56 11.89 9.13 1.02
N ALA A 57 12.70 9.38 -0.02
CA ALA A 57 12.59 8.66 -1.29
C ALA A 57 12.83 7.15 -1.12
N LYS A 58 13.83 6.77 -0.32
CA LYS A 58 14.09 5.36 -0.01
C LYS A 58 12.89 4.71 0.70
N MET A 59 12.33 5.38 1.71
CA MET A 59 11.12 4.90 2.37
C MET A 59 9.95 4.79 1.38
N ALA A 60 9.77 5.78 0.49
CA ALA A 60 8.73 5.74 -0.52
C ALA A 60 8.90 4.56 -1.49
N LEU A 61 10.12 4.17 -1.80
CA LEU A 61 10.41 3.00 -2.62
C LEU A 61 9.96 1.70 -1.93
N ASP A 62 10.27 1.54 -0.65
CA ASP A 62 9.94 0.34 0.11
C ASP A 62 8.42 0.27 0.37
N VAL A 63 7.80 1.35 0.83
CA VAL A 63 6.34 1.46 1.03
C VAL A 63 5.59 1.26 -0.27
N GLY A 64 6.13 1.77 -1.39
CA GLY A 64 5.60 1.56 -2.74
C GLY A 64 5.53 0.08 -3.11
N LYS A 65 6.61 -0.66 -2.85
CA LYS A 65 6.66 -2.11 -3.12
C LYS A 65 5.67 -2.91 -2.28
N ILE A 66 5.47 -2.50 -1.03
CA ILE A 66 4.58 -3.20 -0.10
C ILE A 66 3.10 -2.94 -0.47
N PHE A 67 2.71 -1.67 -0.55
CA PHE A 67 1.29 -1.28 -0.58
C PHE A 67 0.79 -0.77 -1.92
N TYR A 68 1.69 -0.44 -2.84
CA TYR A 68 1.36 0.20 -4.12
C TYR A 68 2.06 -0.49 -5.29
N SER A 69 2.13 -1.81 -5.27
CA SER A 69 2.85 -2.63 -6.26
C SER A 69 2.42 -2.40 -7.72
N SER A 70 1.20 -1.90 -7.93
CA SER A 70 0.71 -1.49 -9.25
C SER A 70 1.27 -0.15 -9.74
N LYS A 71 1.91 0.65 -8.85
CA LYS A 71 2.48 1.95 -9.17
C LYS A 71 3.99 1.84 -9.31
N ASN A 72 4.51 2.21 -10.46
CA ASN A 72 5.95 2.24 -10.71
C ASN A 72 6.61 3.55 -10.27
N VAL A 73 5.83 4.62 -10.08
CA VAL A 73 6.28 5.91 -9.55
C VAL A 73 5.53 6.23 -8.28
N VAL A 74 6.24 6.49 -7.19
CA VAL A 74 5.67 6.79 -5.87
C VAL A 74 6.36 7.98 -5.24
N ALA A 75 5.60 8.98 -4.80
CA ALA A 75 6.12 10.13 -4.06
C ALA A 75 5.94 9.93 -2.55
N PHE A 76 6.90 10.38 -1.76
CA PHE A 76 6.84 10.32 -0.29
C PHE A 76 5.58 11.02 0.28
N SER A 77 5.17 12.13 -0.34
CA SER A 77 3.95 12.86 0.03
C SER A 77 2.67 12.05 -0.13
N ASN A 78 2.68 11.03 -1.00
CA ASN A 78 1.49 10.27 -1.40
C ASN A 78 1.38 8.89 -0.70
N LEU A 79 2.23 8.62 0.29
CA LEU A 79 2.27 7.32 0.98
C LEU A 79 1.10 7.09 1.95
N GLY A 80 0.41 8.15 2.37
CA GLY A 80 -0.73 8.05 3.28
C GLY A 80 -0.41 7.24 4.54
N ILE A 81 -1.33 6.34 4.89
CA ILE A 81 -1.22 5.48 6.08
C ILE A 81 -0.08 4.45 5.96
N GLY A 82 0.31 4.06 4.75
CA GLY A 82 1.41 3.12 4.52
C GLY A 82 2.72 3.59 5.16
N ARG A 83 2.98 4.91 5.16
CA ARG A 83 4.13 5.51 5.83
C ARG A 83 4.13 5.30 7.34
N LEU A 84 2.96 5.33 7.97
CA LEU A 84 2.83 5.12 9.42
C LEU A 84 3.05 3.65 9.75
N ILE A 85 2.43 2.74 9.00
CA ILE A 85 2.56 1.30 9.21
C ILE A 85 4.01 0.84 9.03
N TYR A 86 4.70 1.35 8.02
CA TYR A 86 6.12 1.01 7.78
C TYR A 86 7.06 1.36 8.94
N GLN A 87 6.66 2.29 9.81
CA GLN A 87 7.44 2.70 10.98
C GLN A 87 7.05 1.95 12.27
N LEU A 88 6.06 1.05 12.22
CA LEU A 88 5.63 0.31 13.42
C LEU A 88 6.68 -0.78 13.77
N PRO A 89 7.01 -0.92 15.07
CA PRO A 89 7.82 -2.03 15.52
C PRO A 89 7.14 -3.37 15.27
N LEU A 90 7.88 -4.36 14.73
CA LEU A 90 7.33 -5.70 14.46
C LEU A 90 6.65 -6.37 15.66
N PRO A 91 7.17 -6.26 16.91
CA PRO A 91 6.47 -6.80 18.07
C PRO A 91 5.07 -6.22 18.26
N LEU A 92 4.88 -4.92 18.01
CA LEU A 92 3.57 -4.26 18.07
C LEU A 92 2.64 -4.78 16.96
N CYS A 93 3.17 -4.94 15.76
CA CYS A 93 2.42 -5.52 14.64
C CYS A 93 1.92 -6.93 14.97
N ARG A 94 2.79 -7.80 15.51
CA ARG A 94 2.41 -9.18 15.89
C ARG A 94 1.34 -9.19 16.98
N MET A 95 1.44 -8.32 17.98
CA MET A 95 0.44 -8.19 19.05
C MET A 95 -0.92 -7.78 18.46
N PHE A 96 -0.96 -6.75 17.63
CA PHE A 96 -2.16 -6.26 16.99
C PHE A 96 -2.84 -7.31 16.10
N ILE A 97 -2.07 -8.04 15.29
CA ILE A 97 -2.60 -9.10 14.43
C ILE A 97 -3.17 -10.26 15.25
N LYS A 98 -2.51 -10.62 16.35
CA LYS A 98 -3.01 -11.66 17.26
C LYS A 98 -4.35 -11.25 17.90
N GLU A 99 -4.51 -10.00 18.30
CA GLU A 99 -5.76 -9.48 18.86
C GLU A 99 -6.91 -9.50 17.84
N ILE A 100 -6.65 -9.05 16.60
CA ILE A 100 -7.69 -8.96 15.56
C ILE A 100 -8.13 -10.35 15.07
N PHE A 101 -7.22 -11.29 14.92
CA PHE A 101 -7.52 -12.59 14.31
C PHE A 101 -7.62 -13.74 15.33
N ASP A 102 -7.61 -13.43 16.64
CA ASP A 102 -7.72 -14.42 17.72
C ASP A 102 -6.77 -15.63 17.54
N GLY A 103 -5.52 -15.34 17.14
CA GLY A 103 -4.52 -16.34 16.89
C GLY A 103 -4.68 -17.13 15.59
N LYS A 104 -5.69 -16.84 14.77
CA LYS A 104 -5.80 -17.37 13.40
C LYS A 104 -4.81 -16.66 12.49
N ASN A 105 -4.31 -17.36 11.47
CA ASN A 105 -3.42 -16.73 10.50
C ASN A 105 -4.26 -15.97 9.45
N PRO A 106 -4.00 -14.67 9.22
CA PRO A 106 -4.61 -13.95 8.10
C PRO A 106 -4.38 -14.59 6.72
N ASP A 107 -3.35 -15.43 6.59
CA ASP A 107 -3.06 -16.21 5.39
C ASP A 107 -4.04 -17.36 5.14
N GLU A 108 -4.93 -17.66 6.08
CA GLU A 108 -6.01 -18.65 5.91
C GLU A 108 -7.16 -18.15 5.06
N PHE A 109 -7.20 -16.84 4.76
CA PHE A 109 -8.18 -16.31 3.80
C PHE A 109 -7.73 -16.68 2.39
N ASP A 110 -8.62 -17.35 1.66
CA ASP A 110 -8.39 -17.65 0.25
C ASP A 110 -8.26 -16.37 -0.59
N GLU A 111 -7.52 -16.48 -1.71
CA GLU A 111 -7.22 -15.36 -2.60
C GLU A 111 -8.51 -14.70 -3.14
N GLU A 112 -9.57 -15.48 -3.36
CA GLU A 112 -10.85 -14.97 -3.82
C GLU A 112 -11.52 -14.09 -2.76
N THR A 113 -11.44 -14.49 -1.49
CA THR A 113 -11.95 -13.70 -0.36
C THR A 113 -11.18 -12.39 -0.22
N LEU A 114 -9.84 -12.43 -0.26
CA LEU A 114 -9.00 -11.22 -0.18
C LEU A 114 -9.26 -10.27 -1.36
N THR A 115 -9.38 -10.78 -2.56
CA THR A 115 -9.75 -9.99 -3.75
C THR A 115 -11.11 -9.33 -3.57
N THR A 116 -12.09 -10.06 -3.06
CA THR A 116 -13.44 -9.53 -2.79
C THR A 116 -13.41 -8.41 -1.74
N ILE A 117 -12.64 -8.59 -0.66
CA ILE A 117 -12.49 -7.58 0.40
C ILE A 117 -11.81 -6.32 -0.14
N ASN A 118 -10.73 -6.46 -0.90
CA ASN A 118 -10.05 -5.31 -1.49
C ASN A 118 -10.97 -4.53 -2.42
N LYS A 119 -11.75 -5.21 -3.26
CA LYS A 119 -12.76 -4.58 -4.11
C LYS A 119 -13.87 -3.91 -3.29
N PHE A 120 -14.24 -4.47 -2.15
CA PHE A 120 -15.23 -3.87 -1.26
C PHE A 120 -14.72 -2.56 -0.65
N PHE A 121 -13.44 -2.49 -0.26
CA PHE A 121 -12.79 -1.24 0.17
C PHE A 121 -12.68 -0.22 -0.96
N GLU A 122 -12.25 -0.64 -2.16
CA GLU A 122 -12.15 0.24 -3.34
C GLU A 122 -13.50 0.87 -3.71
N ASN A 123 -14.60 0.14 -3.50
CA ASN A 123 -15.96 0.59 -3.76
C ASN A 123 -16.61 1.29 -2.53
N SER A 124 -15.82 1.79 -1.60
CA SER A 124 -16.30 2.52 -0.43
C SER A 124 -17.38 1.76 0.36
N LEU A 125 -17.18 0.47 0.56
CA LEU A 125 -18.06 -0.47 1.28
C LEU A 125 -19.44 -0.66 0.61
N ASN A 126 -19.55 -0.41 -0.69
CA ASN A 126 -20.79 -0.57 -1.43
C ASN A 126 -20.97 -2.02 -1.92
N VAL A 127 -21.86 -2.75 -1.25
CA VAL A 127 -22.15 -4.16 -1.56
C VAL A 127 -22.61 -4.38 -3.01
N SER A 128 -23.50 -3.52 -3.52
CA SER A 128 -24.06 -3.69 -4.86
C SER A 128 -23.04 -3.43 -5.95
N GLU A 129 -22.22 -2.39 -5.80
CA GLU A 129 -21.15 -2.08 -6.74
C GLU A 129 -20.08 -3.15 -6.72
N THR A 130 -19.67 -3.58 -5.54
CA THR A 130 -18.66 -4.63 -5.39
C THR A 130 -19.11 -5.93 -6.02
N SER A 131 -20.35 -6.40 -5.73
CA SER A 131 -20.85 -7.66 -6.30
C SER A 131 -20.85 -7.64 -7.82
N ARG A 132 -21.17 -6.49 -8.44
CA ARG A 132 -21.12 -6.30 -9.89
C ARG A 132 -19.70 -6.38 -10.43
N GLN A 133 -18.74 -5.72 -9.79
CA GLN A 133 -17.35 -5.68 -10.24
C GLN A 133 -16.61 -7.03 -10.07
N VAL A 134 -16.95 -7.80 -9.04
CA VAL A 134 -16.37 -9.15 -8.85
C VAL A 134 -17.21 -10.26 -9.48
N TYR A 135 -18.26 -9.89 -10.25
CA TYR A 135 -19.12 -10.82 -11.01
C TYR A 135 -19.78 -11.91 -10.15
N ILE A 136 -20.21 -11.58 -8.92
CA ILE A 136 -20.95 -12.50 -8.05
C ILE A 136 -22.33 -11.93 -7.68
N HIS A 137 -23.26 -12.81 -7.28
CA HIS A 137 -24.54 -12.35 -6.78
C HIS A 137 -24.37 -11.59 -5.45
N ARG A 138 -25.19 -10.55 -5.22
CA ARG A 138 -25.17 -9.75 -3.98
C ARG A 138 -25.23 -10.62 -2.72
N ASN A 139 -26.08 -11.63 -2.70
CA ASN A 139 -26.21 -12.51 -1.55
C ASN A 139 -24.94 -13.33 -1.28
N THR A 140 -24.18 -13.68 -2.32
CA THR A 140 -22.89 -14.36 -2.18
C THR A 140 -21.87 -13.43 -1.51
N LEU A 141 -21.85 -12.15 -1.89
CA LEU A 141 -20.98 -11.17 -1.23
C LEU A 141 -21.36 -11.00 0.25
N VAL A 142 -22.67 -10.85 0.54
CA VAL A 142 -23.16 -10.73 1.93
C VAL A 142 -22.76 -11.96 2.74
N TYR A 143 -22.95 -13.16 2.20
CA TYR A 143 -22.52 -14.40 2.87
C TYR A 143 -21.03 -14.42 3.18
N ARG A 144 -20.16 -13.95 2.26
CA ARG A 144 -18.72 -13.86 2.49
C ARG A 144 -18.39 -12.87 3.62
N LEU A 145 -19.04 -11.71 3.64
CA LEU A 145 -18.87 -10.71 4.71
C LEU A 145 -19.34 -11.27 6.07
N ASP A 146 -20.47 -11.98 6.10
CA ASP A 146 -20.97 -12.63 7.33
C ASP A 146 -20.02 -13.75 7.83
N LYS A 147 -19.42 -14.51 6.91
CA LYS A 147 -18.41 -15.52 7.25
C LYS A 147 -17.16 -14.88 7.86
N LEU A 148 -16.72 -13.76 7.29
CA LEU A 148 -15.61 -12.95 7.78
C LEU A 148 -15.90 -12.42 9.20
N GLN A 149 -17.08 -11.83 9.40
CA GLN A 149 -17.50 -11.34 10.69
C GLN A 149 -17.52 -12.46 11.75
N LYS A 150 -18.00 -13.64 11.41
CA LYS A 150 -17.98 -14.80 12.32
C LYS A 150 -16.57 -15.26 12.68
N SER A 151 -15.61 -15.11 11.78
CA SER A 151 -14.24 -15.56 12.00
C SER A 151 -13.38 -14.54 12.73
N THR A 152 -13.63 -13.24 12.57
CA THR A 152 -12.80 -12.15 13.08
C THR A 152 -13.49 -11.28 14.14
N GLY A 153 -14.81 -11.38 14.26
CA GLY A 153 -15.61 -10.47 15.09
C GLY A 153 -15.90 -9.11 14.43
N LEU A 154 -15.27 -8.78 13.29
CA LEU A 154 -15.37 -7.48 12.61
C LEU A 154 -16.39 -7.52 11.48
N ASP A 155 -17.40 -6.65 11.53
CA ASP A 155 -18.35 -6.46 10.43
C ASP A 155 -17.85 -5.37 9.47
N LEU A 156 -17.37 -5.78 8.31
CA LEU A 156 -16.81 -4.84 7.32
C LEU A 156 -17.84 -3.85 6.74
N ARG A 157 -19.13 -3.99 7.06
CA ARG A 157 -20.17 -3.01 6.72
C ARG A 157 -20.22 -1.85 7.73
N VAL A 158 -19.61 -2.02 8.90
CA VAL A 158 -19.40 -0.99 9.91
C VAL A 158 -18.07 -0.31 9.66
N PHE A 159 -18.08 1.00 9.52
CA PHE A 159 -16.92 1.78 9.11
C PHE A 159 -15.68 1.57 10.00
N GLU A 160 -15.87 1.58 11.32
CA GLU A 160 -14.78 1.39 12.30
C GLU A 160 -14.15 -0.01 12.19
N ASP A 161 -14.99 -1.06 12.04
CA ASP A 161 -14.51 -2.43 11.85
C ASP A 161 -13.80 -2.57 10.50
N ALA A 162 -14.33 -1.95 9.46
CA ALA A 162 -13.73 -1.94 8.12
C ALA A 162 -12.33 -1.28 8.12
N ILE A 163 -12.17 -0.15 8.80
CA ILE A 163 -10.86 0.50 8.97
C ILE A 163 -9.90 -0.41 9.74
N THR A 164 -10.34 -0.97 10.86
CA THR A 164 -9.54 -1.87 11.68
C THR A 164 -9.04 -3.06 10.87
N PHE A 165 -9.93 -3.69 10.10
CA PHE A 165 -9.58 -4.81 9.24
C PHE A 165 -8.63 -4.40 8.10
N LYS A 166 -8.85 -3.24 7.47
CA LYS A 166 -7.97 -2.72 6.41
C LYS A 166 -6.56 -2.48 6.93
N ILE A 167 -6.44 -1.88 8.11
CA ILE A 167 -5.14 -1.68 8.77
C ILE A 167 -4.48 -3.03 9.07
N ALA A 168 -5.25 -4.02 9.57
CA ALA A 168 -4.72 -5.34 9.86
C ALA A 168 -4.16 -6.03 8.61
N LEU A 169 -4.84 -5.97 7.46
CA LEU A 169 -4.30 -6.47 6.20
C LEU A 169 -2.99 -5.78 5.81
N MET A 170 -2.93 -4.46 5.91
CA MET A 170 -1.69 -3.71 5.60
C MET A 170 -0.55 -4.08 6.55
N VAL A 171 -0.84 -4.28 7.84
CA VAL A 171 0.17 -4.73 8.82
C VAL A 171 0.70 -6.12 8.46
N VAL A 172 -0.16 -7.04 8.02
CA VAL A 172 0.25 -8.38 7.55
C VAL A 172 1.17 -8.28 6.34
N GLU A 173 0.83 -7.48 5.33
CA GLU A 173 1.68 -7.26 4.16
C GLU A 173 3.05 -6.69 4.53
N TYR A 174 3.08 -5.73 5.45
CA TYR A 174 4.31 -5.16 5.99
C TYR A 174 5.17 -6.21 6.71
N MET A 175 4.57 -7.01 7.58
CA MET A 175 5.29 -8.07 8.31
C MET A 175 5.91 -9.08 7.35
N LYS A 176 5.17 -9.54 6.34
CA LYS A 176 5.67 -10.45 5.29
C LYS A 176 6.86 -9.85 4.53
N TYR A 177 6.77 -8.57 4.18
CA TYR A 177 7.88 -7.88 3.52
C TYR A 177 9.14 -7.87 4.38
N MET A 178 8.99 -7.53 5.67
CA MET A 178 10.12 -7.48 6.60
C MET A 178 10.75 -8.85 6.84
N GLU A 179 9.95 -9.91 6.95
CA GLU A 179 10.44 -11.28 7.10
C GLU A 179 11.22 -11.75 5.85
N ASN A 180 10.82 -11.32 4.65
CA ASN A 180 11.55 -11.62 3.41
C ASN A 180 12.86 -10.83 3.24
N LEU A 181 13.09 -9.76 4.01
CA LEU A 181 14.34 -9.01 3.99
C LEU A 181 15.41 -9.61 4.91
N ASP A 182 15.02 -10.44 5.89
CA ASP A 182 15.92 -11.09 6.86
C ASP A 182 16.56 -12.37 6.29
N TYR A 183 16.25 -12.73 5.04
CA TYR A 183 16.84 -13.82 4.26
C TYR A 183 17.61 -13.29 3.04
#